data_55bab3436911857845a262309efa6a9f
#
_entry.id   55bab3436911857845a262309efa6a9f
#
_cell.length_a   1.000
_cell.length_b   1.000
_cell.length_c   1.000
_cell.angle_alpha   90.00
_cell.angle_beta   90.00
_cell.angle_gamma   90.00
#
_symmetry.space_group_name_H-M   'P 1'
#
loop_
_entity.id
_entity.type
_entity.pdbx_description
1 polymer ?
#
loop_
_entity_poly.entity_id
_entity_poly.type
_entity_poly.pdbx_seq_one_letter_code
_entity_poly.pdbx_strand_id
1 'polypeptide(L)' 'MNIDFEKKIGNNIRLIREKNGFTQEYVSTKLQLYGCDITRSALAKIEVGQRHIYPDELYHLKVILKTNFEDIFKV' A
#
# COMPACT_ATOMS: atom_id res chain seq x y z
N MET A 1 15.03 -5.03 -10.52
CA MET A 1 14.00 -4.31 -9.77
C MET A 1 14.55 -3.00 -9.26
N ASN A 2 13.78 -1.93 -9.36
CA ASN A 2 14.23 -0.60 -8.96
C ASN A 2 13.79 -0.32 -7.51
N ILE A 3 14.72 -0.41 -6.59
CA ILE A 3 14.47 -0.24 -5.15
C ILE A 3 14.00 1.19 -4.84
N ASP A 4 14.58 2.18 -5.50
CA ASP A 4 14.19 3.58 -5.28
C ASP A 4 12.76 3.83 -5.74
N PHE A 5 12.37 3.24 -6.85
CA PHE A 5 11.02 3.33 -7.37
C PHE A 5 10.03 2.71 -6.38
N GLU A 6 10.33 1.53 -5.87
CA GLU A 6 9.44 0.86 -4.92
C GLU A 6 9.32 1.63 -3.60
N LYS A 7 10.40 2.26 -3.14
CA LYS A 7 10.33 3.12 -1.96
C LYS A 7 9.38 4.30 -2.18
N LYS A 8 9.42 4.90 -3.37
CA LYS A 8 8.52 6.00 -3.71
C LYS A 8 7.07 5.55 -3.74
N ILE A 9 6.80 4.39 -4.33
CA ILE A 9 5.45 3.82 -4.37
C ILE A 9 4.97 3.54 -2.95
N GLY A 10 5.79 2.89 -2.14
CA GLY A 10 5.44 2.60 -0.75
C GLY A 10 5.17 3.87 0.06
N ASN A 11 6.01 4.89 -0.13
CA ASN A 11 5.81 6.17 0.54
C ASN A 11 4.52 6.86 0.10
N ASN A 12 4.19 6.78 -1.19
CA ASN A 12 2.93 7.32 -1.70
C ASN A 12 1.74 6.62 -1.05
N ILE A 13 1.80 5.31 -0.93
CA ILE A 13 0.76 4.52 -0.25
C ILE A 13 0.60 5.00 1.19
N ARG A 14 1.70 5.18 1.90
CA ARG A 14 1.68 5.66 3.28
C ARG A 14 1.03 7.04 3.38
N LEU A 15 1.44 7.98 2.52
CA LEU A 15 0.91 9.34 2.55
C LEU A 15 -0.59 9.37 2.25
N ILE A 16 -1.04 8.58 1.26
CA ILE A 16 -2.45 8.48 0.92
C ILE A 16 -3.24 7.88 2.09
N ARG A 17 -2.68 6.83 2.72
CA ARG A 17 -3.29 6.21 3.89
C ARG A 17 -3.46 7.22 5.02
N GLU A 18 -2.40 7.95 5.34
CA GLU A 18 -2.42 8.95 6.41
C GLU A 18 -3.39 10.09 6.11
N LYS A 19 -3.43 10.52 4.85
CA LYS A 19 -4.36 11.57 4.41
C LYS A 19 -5.81 11.16 4.61
N ASN A 20 -6.11 9.87 4.44
CA ASN A 20 -7.46 9.33 4.69
C ASN A 20 -7.74 9.11 6.18
N GLY A 21 -6.76 9.28 7.04
CA GLY A 21 -6.89 9.01 8.47
C GLY A 21 -6.92 7.53 8.81
N PHE A 22 -6.42 6.67 7.93
CA PHE A 22 -6.42 5.22 8.14
C PHE A 22 -5.14 4.77 8.84
N THR A 23 -5.29 3.86 9.81
CA THR A 23 -4.13 3.19 10.43
C THR A 23 -3.64 2.06 9.55
N GLN A 24 -2.40 1.61 9.78
CA GLN A 24 -1.88 0.42 9.10
C GLN A 24 -2.75 -0.80 9.41
N GLU A 25 -3.19 -0.93 10.65
CA GLU A 25 -4.06 -2.04 11.05
C GLU A 25 -5.39 -2.04 10.30
N TYR A 26 -6.01 -0.87 10.15
CA TYR A 26 -7.26 -0.76 9.40
C TYR A 26 -7.07 -1.24 7.96
N VAL A 27 -6.03 -0.77 7.30
CA VAL A 27 -5.78 -1.12 5.89
C VAL A 27 -5.42 -2.60 5.76
N SER A 28 -4.58 -3.14 6.64
CA SER A 28 -4.22 -4.56 6.58
C SER A 28 -5.44 -5.45 6.83
N THR A 29 -6.32 -5.07 7.76
CA THR A 29 -7.56 -5.81 8.00
C THR A 29 -8.44 -5.82 6.76
N LYS A 30 -8.57 -4.68 6.07
CA LYS A 30 -9.35 -4.60 4.83
C LYS A 30 -8.73 -5.45 3.72
N LEU A 31 -7.40 -5.45 3.60
CA LEU A 31 -6.71 -6.29 2.62
C LEU A 31 -7.01 -7.76 2.85
N GLN A 32 -6.98 -8.21 4.10
CA GLN A 32 -7.28 -9.60 4.44
C GLN A 32 -8.72 -9.98 4.10
N LEU A 33 -9.66 -9.06 4.26
CA LEU A 33 -11.06 -9.27 3.86
C LEU A 33 -11.20 -9.48 2.34
N TYR A 34 -10.31 -8.88 1.56
CA TYR A 34 -10.29 -9.07 0.10
C TYR A 34 -9.45 -10.28 -0.32
N GLY A 35 -8.97 -11.06 0.63
CA GLY A 35 -8.17 -12.25 0.34
C GLY A 35 -6.68 -11.99 0.16
N CYS A 36 -6.23 -10.78 0.43
CA CYS A 36 -4.80 -10.44 0.38
C CYS A 36 -4.21 -10.63 1.78
N ASP A 37 -3.34 -11.63 1.93
CA ASP A 37 -2.75 -11.97 3.22
C ASP A 37 -1.60 -11.02 3.57
N ILE A 38 -1.96 -9.77 3.83
CA ILE A 38 -1.00 -8.73 4.22
C ILE A 38 -1.29 -8.35 5.67
N THR A 39 -0.35 -8.70 6.56
CA THR A 39 -0.41 -8.31 7.95
C THR A 39 -0.03 -6.84 8.10
N ARG A 40 -0.27 -6.28 9.27
CA ARG A 40 0.17 -4.93 9.60
C ARG A 40 1.68 -4.77 9.40
N SER A 41 2.45 -5.78 9.84
CA SER A 41 3.91 -5.78 9.68
C SER A 41 4.32 -5.79 8.20
N ALA A 42 3.64 -6.59 7.38
CA ALA A 42 3.91 -6.64 5.95
C ALA A 42 3.57 -5.31 5.28
N LEU A 43 2.47 -4.67 5.67
CA LEU A 43 2.10 -3.36 5.14
C LEU A 43 3.15 -2.31 5.51
N ALA A 44 3.64 -2.33 6.75
CA ALA A 44 4.71 -1.43 7.18
C ALA A 44 5.96 -1.58 6.31
N LYS A 45 6.31 -2.81 5.96
CA LYS A 45 7.46 -3.08 5.07
C LYS A 45 7.21 -2.58 3.65
N ILE A 46 6.00 -2.72 3.14
CA ILE A 46 5.61 -2.17 1.84
C ILE A 46 5.83 -0.66 1.84
N GLU A 47 5.38 0.03 2.88
CA GLU A 47 5.42 1.48 2.96
C GLU A 47 6.85 2.05 3.01
N VAL A 48 7.81 1.25 3.45
CA VAL A 48 9.23 1.67 3.47
C VAL A 48 10.06 1.02 2.35
N GLY A 49 9.42 0.29 1.44
CA GLY A 49 10.09 -0.29 0.29
C GLY A 49 10.88 -1.57 0.59
N GLN A 50 10.58 -2.24 1.69
CA GLN A 50 11.26 -3.48 2.08
C GLN A 50 10.51 -4.75 1.67
N ARG A 51 9.34 -4.61 1.11
CA ARG A 51 8.53 -5.72 0.61
C ARG A 51 7.93 -5.32 -0.72
N HIS A 52 7.99 -6.23 -1.69
CA HIS A 52 7.35 -6.04 -3.00
C HIS A 52 5.84 -6.05 -2.88
N ILE A 53 5.18 -5.37 -3.82
CA ILE A 53 3.73 -5.36 -3.92
C ILE A 53 3.36 -6.15 -5.17
N TYR A 54 2.49 -7.15 -5.01
CA TYR A 54 1.97 -7.90 -6.15
C TYR A 54 0.77 -7.16 -6.77
N PRO A 55 0.47 -7.40 -8.05
CA PRO A 55 -0.57 -6.63 -8.76
C PRO A 55 -1.95 -6.67 -8.13
N ASP A 56 -2.37 -7.82 -7.59
CA ASP A 56 -3.67 -7.94 -6.91
C ASP A 56 -3.70 -7.14 -5.61
N GLU A 57 -2.59 -7.14 -4.89
CA GLU A 57 -2.44 -6.35 -3.66
C GLU A 57 -2.54 -4.86 -3.97
N LEU A 58 -1.87 -4.44 -5.03
CA LEU A 58 -1.88 -3.04 -5.46
C LEU A 58 -3.29 -2.61 -5.86
N TYR A 59 -4.01 -3.45 -6.57
CA TYR A 59 -5.39 -3.18 -6.96
C TYR A 59 -6.27 -2.96 -5.73
N HIS A 60 -6.19 -3.85 -4.74
CA HIS A 60 -7.01 -3.73 -3.54
C HIS A 60 -6.59 -2.55 -2.67
N LEU A 61 -5.31 -2.23 -2.61
CA LEU A 61 -4.85 -1.01 -1.94
C LEU A 61 -5.48 0.23 -2.56
N LYS A 62 -5.50 0.29 -3.89
CA LYS A 62 -6.13 1.40 -4.61
C LYS A 62 -7.60 1.56 -4.19
N VAL A 63 -8.34 0.46 -4.10
CA VAL A 63 -9.75 0.48 -3.73
C VAL A 63 -9.94 0.93 -2.27
N ILE A 64 -9.17 0.32 -1.36
CA ILE A 64 -9.26 0.60 0.08
C ILE A 64 -8.89 2.06 0.38
N LEU A 65 -7.84 2.56 -0.24
CA LEU A 65 -7.35 3.92 -0.04
C LEU A 65 -8.17 4.97 -0.80
N LYS A 66 -9.15 4.55 -1.59
CA LYS A 66 -10.02 5.45 -2.37
C LYS A 66 -9.21 6.41 -3.23
N THR A 67 -8.21 5.87 -3.90
CA THR A 67 -7.30 6.62 -4.75
C THR A 67 -7.31 6.04 -6.16
N ASN A 68 -6.39 6.51 -6.99
CA ASN A 68 -6.19 6.00 -8.33
C ASN A 68 -4.73 5.56 -8.51
N PHE A 69 -4.46 4.78 -9.56
CA PHE A 69 -3.11 4.30 -9.80
C PHE A 69 -2.14 5.44 -10.12
N GLU A 70 -2.63 6.50 -10.74
CA GLU A 70 -1.81 7.64 -11.09
C GLU A 70 -1.20 8.29 -9.84
N ASP A 71 -1.99 8.45 -8.79
CA ASP A 71 -1.48 9.01 -7.52
C ASP A 71 -0.54 8.06 -6.81
N ILE A 72 -0.80 6.75 -6.87
CA ILE A 72 0.08 5.75 -6.28
C ILE A 72 1.45 5.75 -6.97
N PHE A 73 1.46 5.87 -8.30
CA PHE A 73 2.68 5.81 -9.10
C PHE A 73 3.35 7.17 -9.33
N LYS A 74 2.92 8.20 -8.66
CA LYS A 74 3.49 9.54 -8.83
C LYS A 74 4.92 9.58 -8.24
N VAL A 75 5.90 9.70 -9.11
CA VAL A 75 7.33 9.68 -8.73
C VAL A 75 8.09 10.93 -9.15
#